data_99458108b7c38590a178763b9269cb38
#
_entry.id   99458108b7c38590a178763b9269cb38
#
_cell.length_a   1.000
_cell.length_b   1.000
_cell.length_c   1.000
_cell.angle_alpha   90.00
_cell.angle_beta   90.00
_cell.angle_gamma   90.00
#
_symmetry.space_group_name_H-M   'P 1'
#
loop_
_entity.id
_entity.type
_entity.pdbx_description
1 polymer ?
#
loop_
_entity_poly.entity_id
_entity_poly.type
_entity_poly.pdbx_seq_one_letter_code
_entity_poly.pdbx_strand_id
1 'polypeptide(L)'
;MADWVIIVDDDETNLKMAGHILSKAGMRVTAMRSGESLLKYVEEKEIPDLILLDIKMPGLDGFETLSKLRQVERAKNIPVIFLTADEKDQTEAKGLLAGAMDFIKKPFVPEILTIRVRHMIDLDRLQKNLAEEVEKKTKENERLFLHVVSSLASAIDAKDTYTNGHSSRVAEYSREIARRYGYEEKQLDEIYMMGLLHDVGKLGIPDAVINKPAKLTEDEYEIIKTHPVLGARILGKIKEMPSLQMGARWHHERYDGKGYPDQLSGKDIPEGARIIAVADSYDAMTSHRSYRNPLPQGVVREEIENGMGTQFDLEFARIMIGMIDEDTEYLMKEE
;
A
#
# COMPACT_ATOMS: atom_id res chain seq x y z
N MET A 1 -2.18 -33.33 2.16
CA MET A 1 -2.64 -34.07 0.98
C MET A 1 -1.41 -34.67 0.32
N ALA A 2 -1.55 -35.74 -0.48
CA ALA A 2 -0.43 -36.28 -1.25
C ALA A 2 -0.06 -35.30 -2.37
N ASP A 3 1.24 -35.11 -2.61
CA ASP A 3 1.73 -34.28 -3.71
C ASP A 3 1.22 -34.82 -5.03
N TRP A 4 0.74 -33.95 -5.91
CA TRP A 4 0.14 -34.34 -7.18
C TRP A 4 0.97 -33.87 -8.37
N VAL A 5 1.37 -34.85 -9.20
CA VAL A 5 2.21 -34.62 -10.36
C VAL A 5 1.49 -35.05 -11.65
N ILE A 6 1.46 -34.20 -12.65
CA ILE A 6 1.09 -34.57 -14.01
C ILE A 6 2.32 -34.91 -14.81
N ILE A 7 2.32 -36.04 -15.49
CA ILE A 7 3.37 -36.47 -16.41
C ILE A 7 2.83 -36.40 -17.83
N VAL A 8 3.53 -35.70 -18.71
CA VAL A 8 3.16 -35.55 -20.13
C VAL A 8 4.29 -36.10 -20.98
N ASP A 9 4.02 -37.19 -21.71
CA ASP A 9 4.99 -37.88 -22.55
C ASP A 9 4.20 -38.70 -23.58
N ASP A 10 4.60 -38.75 -24.86
CA ASP A 10 3.91 -39.52 -25.88
C ASP A 10 4.23 -41.02 -25.80
N ASP A 11 5.34 -41.40 -25.18
CA ASP A 11 5.76 -42.78 -24.94
C ASP A 11 5.10 -43.35 -23.67
N GLU A 12 4.25 -44.37 -23.88
CA GLU A 12 3.56 -45.08 -22.80
C GLU A 12 4.52 -45.75 -21.79
N THR A 13 5.69 -46.17 -22.23
CA THR A 13 6.72 -46.79 -21.37
C THR A 13 7.25 -45.77 -20.37
N ASN A 14 7.55 -44.57 -20.82
CA ASN A 14 7.99 -43.45 -19.97
C ASN A 14 6.91 -43.08 -18.96
N LEU A 15 5.65 -42.96 -19.40
CA LEU A 15 4.53 -42.63 -18.50
C LEU A 15 4.37 -43.69 -17.41
N LYS A 16 4.42 -45.00 -17.78
CA LYS A 16 4.33 -46.10 -16.80
C LYS A 16 5.51 -46.10 -15.83
N MET A 17 6.72 -45.90 -16.34
CA MET A 17 7.92 -45.94 -15.50
C MET A 17 7.93 -44.76 -14.50
N ALA A 18 7.80 -43.52 -14.96
CA ALA A 18 7.77 -42.36 -14.10
C ALA A 18 6.58 -42.38 -13.13
N GLY A 19 5.40 -42.80 -13.61
CA GLY A 19 4.21 -42.98 -12.81
C GLY A 19 4.38 -44.01 -11.69
N HIS A 20 5.01 -45.15 -11.97
CA HIS A 20 5.30 -46.17 -10.96
C HIS A 20 6.30 -45.65 -9.89
N ILE A 21 7.37 -44.97 -10.31
CA ILE A 21 8.39 -44.42 -9.40
C ILE A 21 7.73 -43.43 -8.45
N LEU A 22 7.01 -42.45 -8.96
CA LEU A 22 6.41 -41.37 -8.16
C LEU A 22 5.26 -41.88 -7.27
N SER A 23 4.42 -42.81 -7.79
CA SER A 23 3.36 -43.42 -6.98
C SER A 23 3.92 -44.25 -5.83
N LYS A 24 5.03 -44.99 -6.06
CA LYS A 24 5.76 -45.70 -4.98
C LYS A 24 6.34 -44.77 -3.95
N ALA A 25 6.68 -43.53 -4.34
CA ALA A 25 7.14 -42.49 -3.43
C ALA A 25 5.99 -41.76 -2.69
N GLY A 26 4.74 -42.18 -2.88
CA GLY A 26 3.55 -41.64 -2.19
C GLY A 26 2.90 -40.44 -2.88
N MET A 27 3.27 -40.14 -4.13
CA MET A 27 2.69 -39.04 -4.88
C MET A 27 1.46 -39.48 -5.68
N ARG A 28 0.46 -38.63 -5.82
CA ARG A 28 -0.64 -38.80 -6.77
C ARG A 28 -0.11 -38.49 -8.17
N VAL A 29 -0.36 -39.35 -9.14
CA VAL A 29 0.12 -39.18 -10.51
C VAL A 29 -1.03 -39.19 -11.49
N THR A 30 -1.01 -38.28 -12.47
CA THR A 30 -1.86 -38.25 -13.64
C THR A 30 -0.99 -38.29 -14.88
N ALA A 31 -1.24 -39.22 -15.81
CA ALA A 31 -0.50 -39.38 -17.05
C ALA A 31 -1.28 -38.82 -18.24
N MET A 32 -0.61 -38.10 -19.13
CA MET A 32 -1.17 -37.52 -20.36
C MET A 32 -0.21 -37.74 -21.51
N ARG A 33 -0.76 -37.87 -22.73
CA ARG A 33 0.01 -38.27 -23.92
C ARG A 33 0.37 -37.11 -24.85
N SER A 34 -0.09 -35.89 -24.53
CA SER A 34 0.22 -34.73 -25.37
C SER A 34 0.09 -33.40 -24.63
N GLY A 35 0.74 -32.34 -25.14
CA GLY A 35 0.64 -30.98 -24.64
C GLY A 35 -0.79 -30.44 -24.72
N GLU A 36 -1.54 -30.75 -25.78
CA GLU A 36 -2.94 -30.33 -25.94
C GLU A 36 -3.83 -30.87 -24.83
N SER A 37 -3.62 -32.16 -24.46
CA SER A 37 -4.36 -32.80 -23.37
C SER A 37 -4.09 -32.12 -22.03
N LEU A 38 -2.85 -31.74 -21.77
CA LEU A 38 -2.44 -30.96 -20.57
C LEU A 38 -3.13 -29.61 -20.55
N LEU A 39 -3.03 -28.82 -21.63
CA LEU A 39 -3.60 -27.48 -21.71
C LEU A 39 -5.11 -27.49 -21.46
N LYS A 40 -5.83 -28.36 -22.15
CA LYS A 40 -7.27 -28.53 -21.92
C LYS A 40 -7.59 -28.93 -20.48
N TYR A 41 -6.78 -29.81 -19.90
CA TYR A 41 -7.00 -30.26 -18.52
C TYR A 41 -6.85 -29.13 -17.51
N VAL A 42 -5.78 -28.34 -17.60
CA VAL A 42 -5.51 -27.25 -16.65
C VAL A 42 -6.47 -26.05 -16.79
N GLU A 43 -7.14 -25.92 -17.93
CA GLU A 43 -8.20 -24.92 -18.11
C GLU A 43 -9.50 -25.31 -17.37
N GLU A 44 -9.84 -26.58 -17.32
CA GLU A 44 -11.15 -27.07 -16.85
C GLU A 44 -11.11 -27.74 -15.48
N LYS A 45 -9.96 -28.30 -15.07
CA LYS A 45 -9.82 -29.16 -13.88
C LYS A 45 -8.94 -28.58 -12.81
N GLU A 46 -8.66 -29.39 -11.77
CA GLU A 46 -7.73 -29.06 -10.71
C GLU A 46 -6.30 -28.85 -11.21
N ILE A 47 -5.52 -28.06 -10.50
CA ILE A 47 -4.14 -27.72 -10.84
C ILE A 47 -3.18 -28.62 -10.05
N PRO A 48 -2.18 -29.27 -10.71
CA PRO A 48 -1.19 -30.09 -10.04
C PRO A 48 -0.16 -29.24 -9.28
N ASP A 49 0.55 -29.88 -8.34
CA ASP A 49 1.69 -29.28 -7.66
C ASP A 49 2.91 -29.15 -8.59
N LEU A 50 3.05 -30.03 -9.61
CA LEU A 50 4.15 -30.04 -10.56
C LEU A 50 3.78 -30.76 -11.86
N ILE A 51 4.38 -30.32 -12.95
CA ILE A 51 4.27 -30.97 -14.27
C ILE A 51 5.65 -31.49 -14.70
N LEU A 52 5.72 -32.77 -15.05
CA LEU A 52 6.80 -33.36 -15.80
C LEU A 52 6.41 -33.36 -17.27
N LEU A 53 7.18 -32.70 -18.13
CA LEU A 53 6.83 -32.45 -19.53
C LEU A 53 7.94 -32.92 -20.47
N ASP A 54 7.62 -33.88 -21.31
CA ASP A 54 8.57 -34.28 -22.35
C ASP A 54 8.79 -33.16 -23.38
N ILE A 55 10.03 -33.00 -23.80
CA ILE A 55 10.41 -31.99 -24.81
C ILE A 55 9.95 -32.41 -26.20
N LYS A 56 10.16 -33.68 -26.56
CA LYS A 56 9.92 -34.18 -27.93
C LYS A 56 8.60 -34.95 -27.98
N MET A 57 7.56 -34.27 -28.37
CA MET A 57 6.23 -34.87 -28.56
C MET A 57 5.67 -34.51 -29.93
N PRO A 58 4.85 -35.37 -30.56
CA PRO A 58 4.12 -35.04 -31.78
C PRO A 58 3.07 -33.96 -31.48
N GLY A 59 2.80 -33.10 -32.46
CA GLY A 59 1.89 -31.95 -32.28
C GLY A 59 2.60 -30.81 -31.59
N LEU A 60 2.14 -30.42 -30.40
CA LEU A 60 2.83 -29.42 -29.58
C LEU A 60 4.02 -30.04 -28.86
N ASP A 61 5.21 -29.53 -29.15
CA ASP A 61 6.40 -29.92 -28.39
C ASP A 61 6.35 -29.37 -26.94
N GLY A 62 7.31 -29.80 -26.10
CA GLY A 62 7.36 -29.37 -24.70
C GLY A 62 7.54 -27.87 -24.53
N PHE A 63 8.31 -27.20 -25.41
CA PHE A 63 8.55 -25.77 -25.34
C PHE A 63 7.30 -24.96 -25.73
N GLU A 64 6.63 -25.38 -26.80
CA GLU A 64 5.36 -24.78 -27.23
C GLU A 64 4.27 -24.98 -26.18
N THR A 65 4.22 -26.18 -25.59
CA THR A 65 3.28 -26.52 -24.51
C THR A 65 3.52 -25.60 -23.30
N LEU A 66 4.77 -25.45 -22.86
CA LEU A 66 5.11 -24.55 -21.74
C LEU A 66 4.76 -23.10 -22.05
N SER A 67 5.06 -22.62 -23.26
CA SER A 67 4.73 -21.27 -23.68
C SER A 67 3.24 -20.97 -23.61
N LYS A 68 2.38 -21.90 -24.05
CA LYS A 68 0.93 -21.80 -23.95
C LYS A 68 0.44 -21.95 -22.51
N LEU A 69 1.03 -22.82 -21.70
CA LEU A 69 0.71 -23.01 -20.29
C LEU A 69 0.91 -21.70 -19.52
N ARG A 70 1.96 -20.94 -19.79
CA ARG A 70 2.25 -19.63 -19.18
C ARG A 70 1.22 -18.54 -19.52
N GLN A 71 0.41 -18.74 -20.55
CA GLN A 71 -0.68 -17.84 -20.94
C GLN A 71 -2.00 -18.18 -20.22
N VAL A 72 -2.12 -19.37 -19.63
CA VAL A 72 -3.29 -19.77 -18.84
C VAL A 72 -3.16 -19.20 -17.42
N GLU A 73 -3.96 -18.19 -17.07
CA GLU A 73 -3.82 -17.43 -15.82
C GLU A 73 -3.71 -18.28 -14.56
N ARG A 74 -4.57 -19.31 -14.43
CA ARG A 74 -4.58 -20.21 -13.27
C ARG A 74 -3.42 -21.21 -13.24
N ALA A 75 -2.74 -21.45 -14.37
CA ALA A 75 -1.70 -22.46 -14.53
C ALA A 75 -0.30 -21.87 -14.78
N LYS A 76 -0.21 -20.57 -15.00
CA LYS A 76 1.04 -19.89 -15.38
C LYS A 76 2.19 -20.06 -14.37
N ASN A 77 1.90 -20.30 -13.10
CA ASN A 77 2.89 -20.43 -12.04
C ASN A 77 3.15 -21.89 -11.62
N ILE A 78 2.58 -22.88 -12.31
CA ILE A 78 2.85 -24.29 -11.99
C ILE A 78 4.31 -24.60 -12.32
N PRO A 79 5.08 -25.22 -11.39
CA PRO A 79 6.45 -25.62 -11.67
C PRO A 79 6.47 -26.72 -12.75
N VAL A 80 7.37 -26.57 -13.73
CA VAL A 80 7.53 -27.52 -14.82
C VAL A 80 8.98 -28.01 -14.85
N ILE A 81 9.14 -29.33 -14.88
CA ILE A 81 10.42 -30.00 -15.11
C ILE A 81 10.37 -30.67 -16.48
N PHE A 82 11.33 -30.38 -17.34
CA PHE A 82 11.42 -31.05 -18.62
C PHE A 82 12.02 -32.45 -18.50
N LEU A 83 11.45 -33.38 -19.27
CA LEU A 83 12.00 -34.70 -19.49
C LEU A 83 12.79 -34.69 -20.82
N THR A 84 14.04 -35.11 -20.83
CA THR A 84 14.90 -35.05 -22.03
C THR A 84 15.68 -36.31 -22.25
N ALA A 85 15.78 -36.74 -23.51
CA ALA A 85 16.70 -37.79 -23.96
C ALA A 85 18.01 -37.21 -24.53
N ASP A 86 18.16 -35.89 -24.63
CA ASP A 86 19.29 -35.21 -25.28
C ASP A 86 20.40 -34.89 -24.27
N GLU A 87 21.65 -35.15 -24.65
CA GLU A 87 22.83 -34.84 -23.83
C GLU A 87 23.43 -33.44 -24.13
N LYS A 88 22.74 -32.64 -24.97
CA LYS A 88 23.30 -31.35 -25.39
C LYS A 88 22.95 -30.24 -24.40
N ASP A 89 23.97 -29.60 -23.84
CA ASP A 89 23.86 -28.43 -22.94
C ASP A 89 23.02 -27.29 -23.52
N GLN A 90 22.92 -27.16 -24.83
CA GLN A 90 22.14 -26.13 -25.50
C GLN A 90 20.62 -26.32 -25.32
N THR A 91 20.14 -27.56 -25.18
CA THR A 91 18.69 -27.84 -24.95
C THR A 91 18.28 -27.47 -23.52
N GLU A 92 19.16 -27.76 -22.54
CA GLU A 92 18.92 -27.39 -21.15
C GLU A 92 18.90 -25.85 -20.99
N ALA A 93 19.90 -25.15 -21.56
CA ALA A 93 19.95 -23.69 -21.53
C ALA A 93 18.70 -23.04 -22.17
N LYS A 94 18.23 -23.55 -23.31
CA LYS A 94 17.04 -23.06 -24.00
C LYS A 94 15.78 -23.25 -23.14
N GLY A 95 15.66 -24.35 -22.43
CA GLY A 95 14.48 -24.63 -21.61
C GLY A 95 14.43 -23.81 -20.32
N LEU A 96 15.57 -23.58 -19.65
CA LEU A 96 15.65 -22.67 -18.52
C LEU A 96 15.25 -21.23 -18.92
N LEU A 97 15.72 -20.77 -20.09
CA LEU A 97 15.31 -19.47 -20.65
C LEU A 97 13.82 -19.43 -21.01
N ALA A 98 13.21 -20.57 -21.36
CA ALA A 98 11.77 -20.69 -21.63
C ALA A 98 10.92 -20.76 -20.35
N GLY A 99 11.53 -20.78 -19.16
CA GLY A 99 10.84 -20.77 -17.88
C GLY A 99 10.55 -22.15 -17.27
N ALA A 100 11.24 -23.20 -17.74
CA ALA A 100 11.32 -24.45 -17.00
C ALA A 100 12.21 -24.30 -15.76
N MET A 101 11.86 -25.01 -14.69
CA MET A 101 12.61 -24.88 -13.42
C MET A 101 13.75 -25.89 -13.29
N ASP A 102 13.67 -27.03 -14.00
CA ASP A 102 14.72 -28.07 -13.99
C ASP A 102 14.54 -29.05 -15.18
N PHE A 103 15.48 -30.01 -15.29
CA PHE A 103 15.51 -31.08 -16.30
C PHE A 103 15.76 -32.44 -15.67
N ILE A 104 15.14 -33.49 -16.22
CA ILE A 104 15.38 -34.88 -15.84
C ILE A 104 15.71 -35.66 -17.08
N LYS A 105 16.89 -36.31 -17.08
CA LYS A 105 17.34 -37.14 -18.22
C LYS A 105 16.63 -38.51 -18.23
N LYS A 106 16.27 -38.94 -19.40
CA LYS A 106 15.83 -40.33 -19.71
C LYS A 106 17.05 -41.20 -20.07
N PRO A 107 17.14 -42.47 -19.63
CA PRO A 107 16.16 -43.20 -18.78
C PRO A 107 16.17 -42.72 -17.32
N PHE A 108 15.01 -42.79 -16.68
CA PHE A 108 14.82 -42.28 -15.30
C PHE A 108 15.62 -43.12 -14.28
N VAL A 109 16.41 -42.46 -13.45
CA VAL A 109 16.94 -43.02 -12.22
C VAL A 109 15.93 -42.73 -11.11
N PRO A 110 15.34 -43.75 -10.48
CA PRO A 110 14.21 -43.58 -9.53
C PRO A 110 14.48 -42.59 -8.41
N GLU A 111 15.65 -42.66 -7.82
CA GLU A 111 16.07 -41.81 -6.72
C GLU A 111 16.19 -40.34 -7.17
N ILE A 112 16.79 -40.11 -8.33
CA ILE A 112 16.98 -38.75 -8.89
C ILE A 112 15.63 -38.13 -9.26
N LEU A 113 14.76 -38.88 -9.95
CA LEU A 113 13.42 -38.41 -10.31
C LEU A 113 12.63 -37.99 -9.07
N THR A 114 12.61 -38.86 -8.05
CA THR A 114 11.87 -38.61 -6.82
C THR A 114 12.40 -37.39 -6.06
N ILE A 115 13.72 -37.29 -5.90
CA ILE A 115 14.36 -36.17 -5.18
C ILE A 115 14.10 -34.85 -5.89
N ARG A 116 14.29 -34.77 -7.21
CA ARG A 116 14.08 -33.54 -7.99
C ARG A 116 12.62 -33.07 -7.94
N VAL A 117 11.67 -33.99 -8.09
CA VAL A 117 10.24 -33.68 -8.02
C VAL A 117 9.87 -33.15 -6.62
N ARG A 118 10.30 -33.81 -5.53
CA ARG A 118 10.05 -33.35 -4.17
C ARG A 118 10.67 -31.98 -3.90
N HIS A 119 11.95 -31.82 -4.21
CA HIS A 119 12.63 -30.55 -3.99
C HIS A 119 11.94 -29.40 -4.73
N MET A 120 11.46 -29.64 -5.94
CA MET A 120 10.77 -28.62 -6.71
C MET A 120 9.42 -28.25 -6.09
N ILE A 121 8.64 -29.24 -5.65
CA ILE A 121 7.36 -29.00 -4.97
C ILE A 121 7.58 -28.25 -3.64
N ASP A 122 8.57 -28.68 -2.86
CA ASP A 122 8.91 -28.04 -1.58
C ASP A 122 9.38 -26.60 -1.79
N LEU A 123 10.20 -26.36 -2.80
CA LEU A 123 10.68 -25.01 -3.14
C LEU A 123 9.53 -24.07 -3.56
N ASP A 124 8.63 -24.55 -4.44
CA ASP A 124 7.46 -23.78 -4.88
C ASP A 124 6.53 -23.45 -3.69
N ARG A 125 6.29 -24.41 -2.81
CA ARG A 125 5.50 -24.19 -1.58
C ARG A 125 6.17 -23.17 -0.66
N LEU A 126 7.47 -23.29 -0.46
CA LEU A 126 8.21 -22.36 0.38
C LEU A 126 8.17 -20.94 -0.18
N GLN A 127 8.33 -20.78 -1.48
CA GLN A 127 8.24 -19.47 -2.14
C GLN A 127 6.84 -18.85 -2.01
N LYS A 128 5.77 -19.64 -2.21
CA LYS A 128 4.38 -19.17 -2.04
C LYS A 128 4.09 -18.77 -0.60
N ASN A 129 4.44 -19.62 0.37
CA ASN A 129 4.26 -19.31 1.79
C ASN A 129 5.04 -18.06 2.21
N LEU A 130 6.27 -17.91 1.72
CA LEU A 130 7.09 -16.73 2.02
C LEU A 130 6.46 -15.46 1.43
N ALA A 131 5.95 -15.51 0.20
CA ALA A 131 5.28 -14.38 -0.42
C ALA A 131 4.02 -13.96 0.37
N GLU A 132 3.19 -14.93 0.79
CA GLU A 132 2.01 -14.68 1.61
C GLU A 132 2.38 -14.09 2.99
N GLU A 133 3.45 -14.61 3.61
CA GLU A 133 3.90 -14.09 4.92
C GLU A 133 4.48 -12.69 4.80
N VAL A 134 5.25 -12.40 3.75
CA VAL A 134 5.75 -11.04 3.46
C VAL A 134 4.59 -10.07 3.27
N GLU A 135 3.58 -10.42 2.46
CA GLU A 135 2.41 -9.57 2.25
C GLU A 135 1.67 -9.32 3.57
N LYS A 136 1.45 -10.37 4.36
CA LYS A 136 0.82 -10.26 5.68
C LYS A 136 1.61 -9.35 6.60
N LYS A 137 2.93 -9.55 6.69
CA LYS A 137 3.81 -8.72 7.55
C LYS A 137 3.87 -7.27 7.10
N THR A 138 3.85 -7.02 5.80
CA THR A 138 3.79 -5.65 5.26
C THR A 138 2.52 -4.96 5.73
N LYS A 139 1.34 -5.58 5.58
CA LYS A 139 0.06 -5.03 6.05
C LYS A 139 0.00 -4.83 7.57
N GLU A 140 0.56 -5.77 8.34
CA GLU A 140 0.66 -5.64 9.81
C GLU A 140 1.53 -4.43 10.20
N ASN A 141 2.68 -4.24 9.53
CA ASN A 141 3.58 -3.12 9.78
C ASN A 141 2.95 -1.77 9.41
N GLU A 142 2.28 -1.68 8.26
CA GLU A 142 1.55 -0.47 7.85
C GLU A 142 0.49 -0.09 8.89
N ARG A 143 -0.29 -1.06 9.35
CA ARG A 143 -1.30 -0.84 10.39
C ARG A 143 -0.69 -0.42 11.72
N LEU A 144 0.38 -1.06 12.16
CA LEU A 144 1.08 -0.69 13.39
C LEU A 144 1.63 0.72 13.30
N PHE A 145 2.22 1.09 12.16
CA PHE A 145 2.74 2.43 11.93
C PHE A 145 1.64 3.49 12.06
N LEU A 146 0.47 3.27 11.42
CA LEU A 146 -0.67 4.18 11.56
C LEU A 146 -1.14 4.31 13.01
N HIS A 147 -1.21 3.21 13.76
CA HIS A 147 -1.59 3.25 15.18
C HIS A 147 -0.59 4.04 16.03
N VAL A 148 0.72 3.89 15.78
CA VAL A 148 1.76 4.64 16.49
C VAL A 148 1.63 6.14 16.18
N VAL A 149 1.46 6.49 14.92
CA VAL A 149 1.30 7.91 14.50
C VAL A 149 0.03 8.51 15.12
N SER A 150 -1.11 7.80 15.07
CA SER A 150 -2.35 8.26 15.68
C SER A 150 -2.23 8.41 17.21
N SER A 151 -1.50 7.50 17.88
CA SER A 151 -1.25 7.63 19.32
C SER A 151 -0.37 8.83 19.64
N LEU A 152 0.62 9.13 18.80
CA LEU A 152 1.44 10.34 18.94
C LEU A 152 0.61 11.61 18.71
N ALA A 153 -0.25 11.63 17.70
CA ALA A 153 -1.17 12.74 17.46
C ALA A 153 -2.09 12.97 18.66
N SER A 154 -2.68 11.91 19.21
CA SER A 154 -3.50 11.99 20.43
C SER A 154 -2.72 12.52 21.64
N ALA A 155 -1.44 12.17 21.77
CA ALA A 155 -0.59 12.69 22.85
C ALA A 155 -0.26 14.19 22.66
N ILE A 156 -0.18 14.66 21.41
CA ILE A 156 -0.02 16.08 21.07
C ILE A 156 -1.30 16.84 21.40
N ASP A 157 -2.46 16.29 20.96
CA ASP A 157 -3.78 16.85 21.28
C ASP A 157 -4.01 16.95 22.79
N ALA A 158 -3.60 15.92 23.57
CA ALA A 158 -3.72 15.92 25.03
C ALA A 158 -2.85 16.99 25.72
N LYS A 159 -1.82 17.51 25.06
CA LYS A 159 -1.01 18.62 25.58
C LYS A 159 -1.75 19.96 25.49
N ASP A 160 -2.57 20.13 24.47
CA ASP A 160 -3.48 21.26 24.29
C ASP A 160 -4.88 20.83 24.74
N THR A 161 -5.29 21.21 25.96
CA THR A 161 -6.51 20.75 26.60
C THR A 161 -7.80 21.02 25.81
N TYR A 162 -7.71 21.78 24.73
CA TYR A 162 -8.84 22.20 23.89
C TYR A 162 -8.88 21.51 22.53
N THR A 163 -7.94 20.60 22.25
CA THR A 163 -7.79 19.99 20.92
C THR A 163 -8.01 18.47 20.91
N ASN A 164 -8.82 17.94 21.83
CA ASN A 164 -9.10 16.51 21.84
C ASN A 164 -9.66 16.03 20.49
N GLY A 165 -8.92 15.11 19.82
CA GLY A 165 -9.31 14.58 18.50
C GLY A 165 -9.14 15.54 17.32
N HIS A 166 -8.65 16.75 17.53
CA HIS A 166 -8.40 17.76 16.51
C HIS A 166 -7.53 17.22 15.36
N SER A 167 -6.37 16.69 15.68
CA SER A 167 -5.43 16.16 14.68
C SER A 167 -6.07 15.09 13.80
N SER A 168 -6.92 14.23 14.38
CA SER A 168 -7.64 13.19 13.62
C SER A 168 -8.69 13.79 12.70
N ARG A 169 -9.48 14.76 13.17
CA ARG A 169 -10.49 15.43 12.34
C ARG A 169 -9.85 16.22 11.19
N VAL A 170 -8.78 16.98 11.46
CA VAL A 170 -8.04 17.71 10.43
C VAL A 170 -7.48 16.75 9.38
N ALA A 171 -6.96 15.58 9.80
CA ALA A 171 -6.47 14.56 8.88
C ALA A 171 -7.59 14.00 7.98
N GLU A 172 -8.76 13.69 8.54
CA GLU A 172 -9.91 13.21 7.76
C GLU A 172 -10.43 14.26 6.78
N TYR A 173 -10.58 15.51 7.20
CA TYR A 173 -11.00 16.57 6.29
C TYR A 173 -9.98 16.81 5.18
N SER A 174 -8.70 16.80 5.51
CA SER A 174 -7.61 16.96 4.54
C SER A 174 -7.62 15.82 3.51
N ARG A 175 -7.81 14.58 3.96
CA ARG A 175 -7.92 13.40 3.08
C ARG A 175 -9.13 13.50 2.16
N GLU A 176 -10.29 13.93 2.69
CA GLU A 176 -11.51 14.08 1.89
C GLU A 176 -11.39 15.20 0.85
N ILE A 177 -10.80 16.34 1.22
CA ILE A 177 -10.49 17.42 0.27
C ILE A 177 -9.59 16.89 -0.85
N ALA A 178 -8.53 16.17 -0.50
CA ALA A 178 -7.59 15.59 -1.47
C ALA A 178 -8.26 14.54 -2.37
N ARG A 179 -9.15 13.70 -1.83
CA ARG A 179 -9.92 12.72 -2.60
C ARG A 179 -10.81 13.40 -3.64
N ARG A 180 -11.54 14.41 -3.25
CA ARG A 180 -12.41 15.19 -4.15
C ARG A 180 -11.62 15.97 -5.20
N TYR A 181 -10.40 16.33 -4.87
CA TYR A 181 -9.47 16.95 -5.82
C TYR A 181 -8.92 15.97 -6.85
N GLY A 182 -8.94 14.66 -6.57
CA GLY A 182 -8.55 13.59 -7.50
C GLY A 182 -7.23 12.90 -7.17
N TYR A 183 -6.79 12.92 -5.92
CA TYR A 183 -5.60 12.19 -5.47
C TYR A 183 -5.84 10.68 -5.42
N GLU A 184 -4.79 9.91 -5.74
CA GLU A 184 -4.78 8.45 -5.60
C GLU A 184 -4.56 8.01 -4.15
N GLU A 185 -4.94 6.77 -3.79
CA GLU A 185 -4.90 6.24 -2.42
C GLU A 185 -3.58 6.49 -1.69
N LYS A 186 -2.44 6.27 -2.35
CA LYS A 186 -1.13 6.53 -1.74
C LYS A 186 -0.92 8.00 -1.34
N GLN A 187 -1.39 8.92 -2.17
CA GLN A 187 -1.31 10.35 -1.90
C GLN A 187 -2.30 10.75 -0.79
N LEU A 188 -3.48 10.09 -0.74
CA LEU A 188 -4.47 10.30 0.31
C LEU A 188 -3.93 9.90 1.69
N ASP A 189 -3.22 8.76 1.78
CA ASP A 189 -2.58 8.32 3.01
C ASP A 189 -1.48 9.30 3.45
N GLU A 190 -0.73 9.86 2.51
CA GLU A 190 0.30 10.86 2.79
C GLU A 190 -0.30 12.15 3.34
N ILE A 191 -1.36 12.69 2.72
CA ILE A 191 -2.09 13.87 3.20
C ILE A 191 -2.72 13.61 4.58
N TYR A 192 -3.29 12.43 4.80
CA TYR A 192 -3.83 12.05 6.11
C TYR A 192 -2.77 12.12 7.21
N MET A 193 -1.59 11.57 6.95
CA MET A 193 -0.47 11.60 7.90
C MET A 193 0.08 13.01 8.11
N MET A 194 0.11 13.84 7.06
CA MET A 194 0.46 15.25 7.18
C MET A 194 -0.52 15.99 8.11
N GLY A 195 -1.82 15.74 7.95
CA GLY A 195 -2.87 16.30 8.82
C GLY A 195 -2.75 15.83 10.27
N LEU A 196 -2.49 14.54 10.52
CA LEU A 196 -2.30 14.00 11.86
C LEU A 196 -1.13 14.64 12.62
N LEU A 197 -0.06 14.98 11.91
CA LEU A 197 1.20 15.43 12.52
C LEU A 197 1.49 16.92 12.32
N HIS A 198 0.56 17.69 11.72
CA HIS A 198 0.81 19.10 11.39
C HIS A 198 1.24 19.91 12.62
N ASP A 199 0.64 19.61 13.77
CA ASP A 199 0.83 20.31 15.04
C ASP A 199 1.87 19.69 15.99
N VAL A 200 2.67 18.70 15.53
CA VAL A 200 3.67 18.01 16.37
C VAL A 200 4.65 18.98 17.06
N GLY A 201 4.89 20.12 16.49
CA GLY A 201 5.76 21.15 17.06
C GLY A 201 5.23 21.80 18.34
N LYS A 202 3.94 21.65 18.65
CA LYS A 202 3.36 22.08 19.94
C LYS A 202 4.02 21.40 21.14
N LEU A 203 4.67 20.25 20.94
CA LEU A 203 5.50 19.63 21.97
C LEU A 203 6.64 20.52 22.49
N GLY A 204 7.12 21.43 21.67
CA GLY A 204 8.15 22.41 22.06
C GLY A 204 7.63 23.71 22.69
N ILE A 205 6.30 23.91 22.72
CA ILE A 205 5.69 25.12 23.29
C ILE A 205 5.47 24.92 24.80
N PRO A 206 5.76 25.93 25.66
CA PRO A 206 5.50 25.85 27.09
C PRO A 206 4.02 25.70 27.41
N ASP A 207 3.67 24.82 28.36
CA ASP A 207 2.28 24.54 28.74
C ASP A 207 1.55 25.79 29.24
N ALA A 208 2.26 26.68 29.92
CA ALA A 208 1.70 27.95 30.41
C ALA A 208 1.24 28.89 29.28
N VAL A 209 1.79 28.72 28.08
CA VAL A 209 1.41 29.50 26.89
C VAL A 209 0.27 28.80 26.15
N ILE A 210 0.42 27.50 25.89
CA ILE A 210 -0.55 26.74 25.06
C ILE A 210 -1.91 26.61 25.77
N ASN A 211 -1.90 26.43 27.12
CA ASN A 211 -3.12 26.23 27.93
C ASN A 211 -3.56 27.50 28.67
N LYS A 212 -3.15 28.68 28.21
CA LYS A 212 -3.51 29.95 28.86
C LYS A 212 -5.03 30.19 28.76
N PRO A 213 -5.77 30.38 29.87
CA PRO A 213 -7.22 30.58 29.85
C PRO A 213 -7.62 32.02 29.48
N ALA A 214 -6.73 32.80 28.87
CA ALA A 214 -6.94 34.19 28.46
C ALA A 214 -6.33 34.44 27.08
N LYS A 215 -6.60 35.61 26.50
CA LYS A 215 -5.91 36.02 25.27
C LYS A 215 -4.41 36.05 25.46
N LEU A 216 -3.69 35.55 24.47
CA LEU A 216 -2.23 35.59 24.44
C LEU A 216 -1.74 37.05 24.29
N THR A 217 -0.63 37.35 24.93
CA THR A 217 0.13 38.57 24.64
C THR A 217 0.83 38.43 23.28
N GLU A 218 1.36 39.51 22.73
CA GLU A 218 2.12 39.47 21.49
C GLU A 218 3.34 38.54 21.61
N ASP A 219 4.08 38.59 22.70
CA ASP A 219 5.26 37.72 22.94
C ASP A 219 4.86 36.26 23.03
N GLU A 220 3.76 35.92 23.72
CA GLU A 220 3.25 34.54 23.80
C GLU A 220 2.74 34.03 22.44
N TYR A 221 2.14 34.90 21.65
CA TYR A 221 1.72 34.56 20.29
C TYR A 221 2.93 34.29 19.39
N GLU A 222 4.01 35.06 19.50
CA GLU A 222 5.28 34.78 18.79
C GLU A 222 5.86 33.42 19.19
N ILE A 223 5.76 33.04 20.49
CA ILE A 223 6.19 31.72 20.94
C ILE A 223 5.35 30.63 20.24
N ILE A 224 4.02 30.75 20.18
CA ILE A 224 3.16 29.78 19.48
C ILE A 224 3.53 29.69 18.01
N LYS A 225 3.78 30.79 17.32
CA LYS A 225 4.19 30.80 15.91
C LYS A 225 5.50 30.04 15.61
N THR A 226 6.22 29.59 16.63
CA THR A 226 7.41 28.76 16.43
C THR A 226 7.09 27.27 16.20
N HIS A 227 5.87 26.79 16.55
CA HIS A 227 5.55 25.35 16.43
C HIS A 227 5.67 24.79 15.00
N PRO A 228 5.37 25.52 13.90
CA PRO A 228 5.56 24.97 12.56
C PRO A 228 7.03 24.65 12.26
N VAL A 229 7.92 25.54 12.68
CA VAL A 229 9.39 25.36 12.52
C VAL A 229 9.89 24.21 13.38
N LEU A 230 9.42 24.10 14.63
CA LEU A 230 9.75 23.00 15.53
C LEU A 230 9.23 21.67 14.99
N GLY A 231 7.98 21.63 14.51
CA GLY A 231 7.37 20.46 13.89
C GLY A 231 8.15 20.00 12.65
N ALA A 232 8.49 20.92 11.77
CA ALA A 232 9.32 20.62 10.61
C ALA A 232 10.68 20.02 10.99
N ARG A 233 11.31 20.51 12.07
CA ARG A 233 12.59 19.98 12.58
C ARG A 233 12.44 18.57 13.13
N ILE A 234 11.34 18.27 13.80
CA ILE A 234 11.03 16.92 14.32
C ILE A 234 10.82 15.95 13.16
N LEU A 235 9.90 16.28 12.24
CA LEU A 235 9.49 15.40 11.13
C LEU A 235 10.55 15.31 10.02
N GLY A 236 11.41 16.30 9.87
CA GLY A 236 12.52 16.28 8.90
C GLY A 236 13.56 15.18 9.14
N LYS A 237 13.46 14.45 10.26
CA LYS A 237 14.26 13.23 10.52
C LYS A 237 13.71 12.00 9.80
N ILE A 238 12.45 12.03 9.39
CA ILE A 238 11.76 10.94 8.65
C ILE A 238 12.05 11.15 7.16
N LYS A 239 13.09 10.48 6.65
CA LYS A 239 13.54 10.66 5.27
C LYS A 239 12.64 10.00 4.24
N GLU A 240 11.91 8.98 4.67
CA GLU A 240 10.99 8.20 3.86
C GLU A 240 9.72 8.98 3.47
N MET A 241 9.36 10.02 4.25
CA MET A 241 8.17 10.84 4.04
C MET A 241 8.46 12.34 4.23
N PRO A 242 9.18 12.97 3.31
CA PRO A 242 9.59 14.38 3.42
C PRO A 242 8.41 15.37 3.41
N SER A 243 7.26 14.97 2.87
CA SER A 243 6.02 15.74 2.86
C SER A 243 5.49 16.07 4.26
N LEU A 244 5.71 15.20 5.25
CA LEU A 244 5.32 15.46 6.64
C LEU A 244 5.92 16.75 7.17
N GLN A 245 7.21 16.98 6.86
CA GLN A 245 7.89 18.22 7.23
C GLN A 245 7.23 19.44 6.59
N MET A 246 6.77 19.31 5.34
CA MET A 246 6.13 20.39 4.59
C MET A 246 4.77 20.75 5.19
N GLY A 247 3.95 19.76 5.53
CA GLY A 247 2.67 19.98 6.22
C GLY A 247 2.86 20.72 7.53
N ALA A 248 3.74 20.23 8.39
CA ALA A 248 4.00 20.87 9.68
C ALA A 248 4.58 22.29 9.57
N ARG A 249 5.43 22.57 8.56
CA ARG A 249 6.06 23.87 8.44
C ARG A 249 5.12 24.95 7.93
N TRP A 250 4.24 24.61 6.94
CA TRP A 250 3.57 25.64 6.14
C TRP A 250 2.05 25.61 6.23
N HIS A 251 1.43 24.84 7.14
CA HIS A 251 -0.03 24.83 7.29
C HIS A 251 -0.61 26.16 7.79
N HIS A 252 0.20 27.04 8.36
CA HIS A 252 -0.18 28.41 8.72
C HIS A 252 0.24 29.50 7.70
N GLU A 253 0.77 29.07 6.57
CA GLU A 253 0.94 29.99 5.46
C GLU A 253 -0.42 30.38 4.87
N ARG A 254 -0.52 31.59 4.39
CA ARG A 254 -1.73 32.14 3.78
C ARG A 254 -1.50 32.34 2.28
N TYR A 255 -2.52 32.10 1.50
CA TYR A 255 -2.43 32.24 0.04
C TYR A 255 -2.01 33.66 -0.39
N ASP A 256 -2.36 34.68 0.41
CA ASP A 256 -1.99 36.11 0.20
C ASP A 256 -0.57 36.48 0.69
N GLY A 257 0.21 35.53 1.21
CA GLY A 257 1.58 35.74 1.70
C GLY A 257 1.68 36.42 3.08
N LYS A 258 0.57 36.55 3.79
CA LYS A 258 0.54 37.14 5.14
C LYS A 258 0.59 36.10 6.27
N GLY A 259 0.94 34.86 5.92
CA GLY A 259 1.08 33.75 6.85
C GLY A 259 2.45 33.72 7.54
N TYR A 260 2.73 32.59 8.18
CA TYR A 260 4.01 32.30 8.82
C TYR A 260 4.34 30.81 8.67
N PRO A 261 5.61 30.39 8.77
CA PRO A 261 6.80 31.16 9.23
C PRO A 261 7.55 31.88 8.10
N ASP A 262 7.39 31.49 6.83
CA ASP A 262 8.26 31.93 5.72
C ASP A 262 7.58 32.95 4.79
N GLN A 263 6.30 33.26 5.02
CA GLN A 263 5.49 34.20 4.22
C GLN A 263 5.39 33.80 2.73
N LEU A 264 5.28 32.49 2.49
CA LEU A 264 5.04 31.96 1.15
C LEU A 264 3.66 32.37 0.65
N SER A 265 3.50 32.52 -0.68
CA SER A 265 2.25 32.95 -1.28
C SER A 265 1.83 32.05 -2.43
N GLY A 266 0.52 31.93 -2.66
CA GLY A 266 -0.04 31.23 -3.80
C GLY A 266 0.43 29.77 -3.88
N LYS A 267 0.93 29.37 -5.05
CA LYS A 267 1.40 28.00 -5.32
C LYS A 267 2.81 27.71 -4.82
N ASP A 268 3.53 28.69 -4.27
CA ASP A 268 4.81 28.45 -3.59
C ASP A 268 4.59 27.71 -2.26
N ILE A 269 3.38 27.80 -1.68
CA ILE A 269 2.97 26.98 -0.53
C ILE A 269 2.72 25.54 -1.05
N PRO A 270 3.37 24.52 -0.47
CA PRO A 270 3.13 23.12 -0.85
C PRO A 270 1.65 22.75 -0.79
N GLU A 271 1.20 21.95 -1.73
CA GLU A 271 -0.22 21.63 -1.92
C GLU A 271 -0.86 21.01 -0.69
N GLY A 272 -0.19 20.04 -0.05
CA GLY A 272 -0.65 19.44 1.21
C GLY A 272 -0.80 20.45 2.34
N ALA A 273 0.08 21.43 2.44
CA ALA A 273 -0.04 22.49 3.45
C ALA A 273 -1.24 23.40 3.20
N ARG A 274 -1.54 23.71 1.91
CA ARG A 274 -2.75 24.48 1.54
C ARG A 274 -4.05 23.72 1.85
N ILE A 275 -4.05 22.39 1.66
CA ILE A 275 -5.18 21.52 2.03
C ILE A 275 -5.39 21.55 3.55
N ILE A 276 -4.31 21.32 4.32
CA ILE A 276 -4.36 21.31 5.79
C ILE A 276 -4.82 22.66 6.33
N ALA A 277 -4.37 23.79 5.77
CA ALA A 277 -4.77 25.12 6.21
C ALA A 277 -6.30 25.33 6.18
N VAL A 278 -6.98 24.81 5.15
CA VAL A 278 -8.45 24.87 5.07
C VAL A 278 -9.08 23.96 6.10
N ALA A 279 -8.61 22.71 6.21
CA ALA A 279 -9.14 21.70 7.13
C ALA A 279 -8.96 22.11 8.60
N ASP A 280 -7.77 22.60 8.98
CA ASP A 280 -7.47 23.10 10.32
C ASP A 280 -8.36 24.31 10.69
N SER A 281 -8.51 25.27 9.76
CA SER A 281 -9.38 26.41 9.98
C SER A 281 -10.84 26.01 10.15
N TYR A 282 -11.31 25.01 9.39
CA TYR A 282 -12.65 24.46 9.54
C TYR A 282 -12.83 23.82 10.92
N ASP A 283 -11.93 22.92 11.33
CA ASP A 283 -11.99 22.29 12.65
C ASP A 283 -11.91 23.33 13.77
N ALA A 284 -11.03 24.30 13.62
CA ALA A 284 -10.91 25.38 14.59
C ALA A 284 -12.22 26.20 14.79
N MET A 285 -13.05 26.33 13.78
CA MET A 285 -14.33 27.04 13.83
C MET A 285 -15.48 26.15 14.34
N THR A 286 -15.41 24.85 14.13
CA THR A 286 -16.48 23.88 14.45
C THR A 286 -16.26 23.15 15.76
N SER A 287 -15.11 23.33 16.43
CA SER A 287 -14.76 22.73 17.72
C SER A 287 -14.97 23.68 18.90
N HIS A 288 -15.18 23.08 20.08
CA HIS A 288 -15.21 23.83 21.36
C HIS A 288 -13.83 24.39 21.70
N ARG A 289 -13.77 25.66 22.09
CA ARG A 289 -12.56 26.31 22.60
C ARG A 289 -12.83 27.00 23.93
N SER A 290 -11.80 27.21 24.76
CA SER A 290 -11.91 27.80 26.10
C SER A 290 -12.70 29.10 26.16
N TYR A 291 -12.72 29.83 25.06
CA TYR A 291 -13.31 31.18 24.98
C TYR A 291 -14.44 31.27 23.92
N ARG A 292 -14.81 30.15 23.25
CA ARG A 292 -15.84 30.19 22.21
C ARG A 292 -16.47 28.79 21.97
N ASN A 293 -17.79 28.77 21.86
CA ASN A 293 -18.54 27.62 21.35
C ASN A 293 -18.33 27.46 19.84
N PRO A 294 -18.59 26.26 19.26
CA PRO A 294 -18.63 26.03 17.84
C PRO A 294 -19.49 27.07 17.11
N LEU A 295 -19.02 27.56 15.98
CA LEU A 295 -19.77 28.50 15.15
C LEU A 295 -20.94 27.78 14.45
N PRO A 296 -22.06 28.46 14.18
CA PRO A 296 -23.10 27.94 13.31
C PRO A 296 -22.56 27.62 11.92
N GLN A 297 -23.03 26.52 11.33
CA GLN A 297 -22.54 26.02 10.03
C GLN A 297 -22.53 27.10 8.92
N GLY A 298 -23.62 27.88 8.83
CA GLY A 298 -23.70 28.98 7.85
C GLY A 298 -22.63 30.05 8.03
N VAL A 299 -22.21 30.34 9.28
CA VAL A 299 -21.12 31.28 9.57
C VAL A 299 -19.78 30.68 9.16
N VAL A 300 -19.55 29.40 9.47
CA VAL A 300 -18.30 28.69 9.05
C VAL A 300 -18.18 28.69 7.55
N ARG A 301 -19.27 28.41 6.84
CA ARG A 301 -19.31 28.44 5.37
C ARG A 301 -18.94 29.83 4.81
N GLU A 302 -19.52 30.88 5.38
CA GLU A 302 -19.23 32.27 4.98
C GLU A 302 -17.78 32.65 5.23
N GLU A 303 -17.20 32.25 6.36
CA GLU A 303 -15.80 32.51 6.70
C GLU A 303 -14.83 31.81 5.73
N ILE A 304 -15.11 30.54 5.35
CA ILE A 304 -14.30 29.84 4.34
C ILE A 304 -14.45 30.52 2.96
N GLU A 305 -15.66 30.94 2.57
CA GLU A 305 -15.92 31.63 1.30
C GLU A 305 -15.20 32.99 1.23
N ASN A 306 -15.25 33.78 2.30
CA ASN A 306 -14.56 35.08 2.41
C ASN A 306 -13.03 34.92 2.39
N GLY A 307 -12.53 33.78 2.89
CA GLY A 307 -11.11 33.45 2.90
C GLY A 307 -10.54 32.99 1.55
N MET A 308 -11.39 32.69 0.55
CA MET A 308 -10.92 32.20 -0.76
C MET A 308 -10.01 33.18 -1.47
N GLY A 309 -8.87 32.70 -1.97
CA GLY A 309 -7.87 33.50 -2.68
C GLY A 309 -7.07 34.47 -1.80
N THR A 310 -7.36 34.53 -0.49
CA THR A 310 -6.64 35.33 0.51
C THR A 310 -6.01 34.44 1.57
N GLN A 311 -6.77 33.92 2.49
CA GLN A 311 -6.28 32.97 3.48
C GLN A 311 -6.08 31.59 2.86
N PHE A 312 -7.03 31.15 2.05
CA PHE A 312 -7.10 29.81 1.51
C PHE A 312 -6.89 29.74 0.00
N ASP A 313 -6.36 28.62 -0.46
CA ASP A 313 -6.40 28.27 -1.87
C ASP A 313 -7.85 28.15 -2.36
N LEU A 314 -8.13 28.75 -3.50
CA LEU A 314 -9.47 28.83 -4.08
C LEU A 314 -10.09 27.46 -4.36
N GLU A 315 -9.28 26.50 -4.82
CA GLU A 315 -9.75 25.17 -5.23
C GLU A 315 -10.10 24.34 -3.98
N PHE A 316 -9.23 24.32 -2.97
CA PHE A 316 -9.47 23.56 -1.74
C PHE A 316 -10.58 24.15 -0.88
N ALA A 317 -10.67 25.47 -0.82
CA ALA A 317 -11.79 26.14 -0.13
C ALA A 317 -13.13 25.82 -0.79
N ARG A 318 -13.22 25.79 -2.14
CA ARG A 318 -14.45 25.36 -2.85
C ARG A 318 -14.85 23.93 -2.53
N ILE A 319 -13.87 23.01 -2.47
CA ILE A 319 -14.15 21.62 -2.09
C ILE A 319 -14.69 21.55 -0.68
N MET A 320 -14.09 22.27 0.26
CA MET A 320 -14.57 22.33 1.65
C MET A 320 -15.98 22.91 1.75
N ILE A 321 -16.29 23.97 1.01
CA ILE A 321 -17.65 24.53 0.95
C ILE A 321 -18.64 23.47 0.44
N GLY A 322 -18.27 22.72 -0.60
CA GLY A 322 -19.08 21.60 -1.09
C GLY A 322 -19.32 20.54 -0.01
N MET A 323 -18.32 20.21 0.79
CA MET A 323 -18.47 19.28 1.93
C MET A 323 -19.44 19.83 2.99
N ILE A 324 -19.32 21.12 3.32
CA ILE A 324 -20.22 21.80 4.26
C ILE A 324 -21.67 21.81 3.75
N ASP A 325 -21.86 22.10 2.45
CA ASP A 325 -23.19 22.18 1.83
C ASP A 325 -23.88 20.78 1.75
N GLU A 326 -23.10 19.70 1.66
CA GLU A 326 -23.59 18.32 1.70
C GLU A 326 -23.91 17.84 3.12
N ASP A 327 -23.26 18.39 4.16
CA ASP A 327 -23.46 18.04 5.57
C ASP A 327 -24.69 18.76 6.15
N THR A 328 -25.86 18.37 5.70
CA THR A 328 -27.14 19.02 6.07
C THR A 328 -27.51 18.86 7.55
N GLU A 329 -26.93 17.89 8.24
CA GLU A 329 -27.19 17.61 9.66
C GLU A 329 -26.08 18.15 10.58
N TYR A 330 -25.07 18.79 10.00
CA TYR A 330 -23.91 19.33 10.71
C TYR A 330 -23.15 18.28 11.54
N LEU A 331 -22.98 17.09 10.94
CA LEU A 331 -22.29 15.95 11.56
C LEU A 331 -20.76 16.06 11.51
N MET A 332 -20.23 16.90 10.63
CA MET A 332 -18.78 17.15 10.53
C MET A 332 -18.21 18.00 11.67
N LYS A 333 -19.03 18.57 12.55
CA LYS A 333 -18.55 19.30 13.74
C LYS A 333 -18.09 18.33 14.83
N GLU A 334 -17.33 18.86 15.80
CA GLU A 334 -17.06 18.16 17.06
C GLU A 334 -18.36 17.86 17.81
N GLU A 335 -18.54 16.62 18.32
CA GLU A 335 -19.65 16.20 19.17
C GLU A 335 -19.62 16.86 20.57
#